data_5f278f03b6472724d16d3724b5bc95a6
#
_entry.id   5f278f03b6472724d16d3724b5bc95a6
#
_cell.length_a   1.000
_cell.length_b   1.000
_cell.length_c   1.000
_cell.angle_alpha   90.00
_cell.angle_beta   90.00
_cell.angle_gamma   90.00
#
_symmetry.space_group_name_H-M   'P 1'
#
loop_
_entity.id
_entity.type
_entity.pdbx_description
1 polymer ?
#
loop_
_entity_poly.entity_id
_entity_poly.type
_entity_poly.pdbx_seq_one_letter_code
_entity_poly.pdbx_strand_id
1 'polypeptide(L)'
;MEGLWLNWRMTPAPRLERQFYDRPTVLVARELLGKRLVRIEAGERLAGIIVEAEAYRGEEDLACHAHVGYTPRTRVLYGPPGHAYVYFTYGNYWMLNFVAEPEGFPAAILIRGIMPTEGIERMAGRRPGVARKHWTDGPGKICIALAINKAQNEADLCASDAELFVEEGEAIPDQCVTTGPRVGLNNTPEPWKSIPWRFLARYEPWESLF
;
A
#
# COMPACT_ATOMS: atom_id res chain seq x y z
N MET A 1 30.63 8.66 5.31
CA MET A 1 29.30 8.74 4.64
C MET A 1 28.18 8.14 5.48
N GLU A 2 28.35 7.98 6.78
CA GLU A 2 27.35 7.35 7.69
C GLU A 2 26.29 8.32 8.26
N GLY A 3 26.42 9.62 8.04
CA GLY A 3 25.55 10.63 8.68
C GLY A 3 24.28 11.02 7.92
N LEU A 4 24.16 10.70 6.64
CA LEU A 4 23.01 11.13 5.81
C LEU A 4 21.77 10.21 5.92
N TRP A 5 21.97 8.98 6.35
CA TRP A 5 20.92 7.94 6.39
C TRP A 5 20.05 7.94 7.65
N LEU A 6 20.44 8.66 8.69
CA LEU A 6 19.72 8.72 9.97
C LEU A 6 18.65 9.81 10.03
N ASN A 7 18.74 10.87 9.21
CA ASN A 7 17.85 12.02 9.29
C ASN A 7 16.45 11.81 8.71
N TRP A 8 16.22 10.84 7.81
CA TRP A 8 14.90 10.56 7.27
C TRP A 8 13.97 9.86 8.28
N ARG A 9 14.52 9.30 9.36
CA ARG A 9 13.80 8.53 10.37
C ARG A 9 12.94 9.37 11.33
N MET A 10 13.21 10.67 11.48
CA MET A 10 12.69 11.47 12.60
C MET A 10 11.91 12.72 12.19
N THR A 11 11.87 13.09 10.93
CA THR A 11 11.10 14.28 10.50
C THR A 11 9.93 13.84 9.65
N PRO A 12 8.68 14.29 9.95
CA PRO A 12 7.56 14.09 9.05
C PRO A 12 7.91 14.68 7.67
N ALA A 13 7.80 13.85 6.64
CA ALA A 13 7.94 14.30 5.26
C ALA A 13 6.60 14.87 4.76
N PRO A 14 6.57 15.67 3.69
CA PRO A 14 5.33 16.11 3.09
C PRO A 14 4.42 14.93 2.77
N ARG A 15 3.12 15.08 3.00
CA ARG A 15 2.13 14.07 2.61
C ARG A 15 1.96 14.09 1.09
N LEU A 16 1.68 12.92 0.52
CA LEU A 16 1.32 12.84 -0.89
C LEU A 16 -0.03 13.52 -1.11
N GLU A 17 -0.07 14.41 -2.09
CA GLU A 17 -1.28 15.11 -2.50
C GLU A 17 -2.12 14.25 -3.45
N ARG A 18 -3.40 14.61 -3.65
CA ARG A 18 -4.34 13.90 -4.51
C ARG A 18 -3.83 13.72 -5.93
N GLN A 19 -3.16 14.73 -6.49
CA GLN A 19 -2.54 14.67 -7.82
C GLN A 19 -1.51 13.55 -7.98
N PHE A 20 -0.91 13.05 -6.90
CA PHE A 20 -0.04 11.87 -6.96
C PHE A 20 -0.83 10.62 -7.35
N TYR A 21 -2.05 10.48 -6.85
CA TYR A 21 -2.93 9.33 -7.10
C TYR A 21 -3.74 9.47 -8.40
N ASP A 22 -4.01 10.70 -8.85
CA ASP A 22 -4.75 11.02 -10.08
C ASP A 22 -3.87 10.84 -11.32
N ARG A 23 -3.35 9.62 -11.49
CA ARG A 23 -2.43 9.23 -12.56
C ARG A 23 -2.60 7.76 -12.88
N PRO A 24 -2.02 7.25 -14.01
CA PRO A 24 -2.09 5.84 -14.36
C PRO A 24 -1.69 4.90 -13.22
N THR A 25 -2.59 3.99 -12.85
CA THR A 25 -2.47 3.10 -11.68
C THR A 25 -1.15 2.35 -11.62
N VAL A 26 -0.68 1.86 -12.76
CA VAL A 26 0.57 1.08 -12.86
C VAL A 26 1.78 1.95 -12.51
N LEU A 27 1.77 3.22 -12.95
CA LEU A 27 2.81 4.19 -12.62
C LEU A 27 2.78 4.53 -11.13
N VAL A 28 1.59 4.83 -10.59
CA VAL A 28 1.43 5.14 -9.15
C VAL A 28 1.88 3.96 -8.29
N ALA A 29 1.52 2.72 -8.65
CA ALA A 29 1.95 1.53 -7.92
C ALA A 29 3.48 1.39 -7.89
N ARG A 30 4.16 1.69 -9.00
CA ARG A 30 5.63 1.69 -9.08
C ARG A 30 6.24 2.78 -8.20
N GLU A 31 5.69 3.99 -8.23
CA GLU A 31 6.23 5.15 -7.51
C GLU A 31 5.87 5.18 -6.02
N LEU A 32 4.91 4.38 -5.58
CA LEU A 32 4.63 4.16 -4.14
C LEU A 32 5.77 3.41 -3.44
N LEU A 33 6.58 2.65 -4.17
CA LEU A 33 7.77 2.03 -3.56
C LEU A 33 8.73 3.12 -3.04
N GLY A 34 9.16 2.97 -1.79
CA GLY A 34 10.00 3.95 -1.10
C GLY A 34 9.22 5.03 -0.34
N LYS A 35 7.93 5.21 -0.62
CA LYS A 35 7.07 6.13 0.14
C LYS A 35 6.75 5.54 1.51
N ARG A 36 6.35 6.38 2.47
CA ARG A 36 6.07 5.98 3.84
C ARG A 36 4.57 5.92 4.11
N LEU A 37 4.04 4.73 4.31
CA LEU A 37 2.67 4.54 4.83
C LEU A 37 2.66 4.87 6.31
N VAL A 38 1.72 5.74 6.72
CA VAL A 38 1.55 6.21 8.10
C VAL A 38 0.14 5.94 8.58
N ARG A 39 0.02 5.43 9.79
CA ARG A 39 -1.23 5.31 10.55
C ARG A 39 -1.07 6.01 11.90
N ILE A 40 -1.94 6.97 12.20
CA ILE A 40 -2.06 7.54 13.53
C ILE A 40 -3.11 6.73 14.29
N GLU A 41 -2.72 6.11 15.36
CA GLU A 41 -3.63 5.32 16.19
C GLU A 41 -3.52 5.74 17.66
N ALA A 42 -4.63 6.20 18.22
CA ALA A 42 -4.66 6.73 19.59
C ALA A 42 -3.56 7.77 19.88
N GLY A 43 -3.31 8.64 18.90
CA GLY A 43 -2.28 9.69 18.96
C GLY A 43 -0.85 9.21 18.72
N GLU A 44 -0.63 7.91 18.57
CA GLU A 44 0.70 7.35 18.25
C GLU A 44 0.87 7.11 16.75
N ARG A 45 2.08 7.33 16.30
CA ARG A 45 2.45 7.16 14.90
C ARG A 45 3.02 5.77 14.66
N LEU A 46 2.40 5.03 13.75
CA LEU A 46 2.89 3.77 13.22
C LEU A 46 3.23 3.98 11.75
N ALA A 47 4.43 3.62 11.32
CA ALA A 47 4.81 3.84 9.94
C ALA A 47 5.73 2.74 9.39
N GLY A 48 5.74 2.63 8.05
CA GLY A 48 6.64 1.75 7.33
C GLY A 48 6.83 2.18 5.88
N ILE A 49 7.99 1.86 5.33
CA ILE A 49 8.31 2.13 3.92
C ILE A 49 7.61 1.09 3.06
N ILE A 50 6.89 1.52 2.03
CA ILE A 50 6.23 0.63 1.07
C ILE A 50 7.31 -0.03 0.21
N VAL A 51 7.35 -1.36 0.24
CA VAL A 51 8.33 -2.17 -0.50
C VAL A 51 7.68 -3.08 -1.54
N GLU A 52 6.37 -3.31 -1.47
CA GLU A 52 5.63 -4.13 -2.43
C GLU A 52 4.23 -3.57 -2.67
N ALA A 53 3.85 -3.46 -3.96
CA ALA A 53 2.54 -3.00 -4.39
C ALA A 53 2.06 -3.72 -5.65
N GLU A 54 0.74 -3.83 -5.83
CA GLU A 54 0.10 -4.39 -7.03
C GLU A 54 -0.94 -3.41 -7.59
N ALA A 55 -0.93 -3.23 -8.92
CA ALA A 55 -1.92 -2.43 -9.61
C ALA A 55 -3.11 -3.29 -10.08
N TYR A 56 -4.34 -2.74 -9.92
CA TYR A 56 -5.61 -3.29 -10.38
C TYR A 56 -6.39 -2.19 -11.08
N ARG A 57 -6.76 -2.36 -12.36
CA ARG A 57 -7.13 -1.24 -13.20
C ARG A 57 -8.27 -1.56 -14.17
N GLY A 58 -9.38 -0.84 -14.02
CA GLY A 58 -10.52 -0.91 -14.94
C GLY A 58 -11.44 -2.13 -14.72
N GLU A 59 -12.57 -2.11 -15.40
CA GLU A 59 -13.52 -3.24 -15.42
C GLU A 59 -13.04 -4.37 -16.33
N GLU A 60 -12.18 -4.07 -17.29
CA GLU A 60 -11.55 -5.05 -18.18
C GLU A 60 -10.55 -5.96 -17.46
N ASP A 61 -9.95 -5.51 -16.36
CA ASP A 61 -9.03 -6.32 -15.54
C ASP A 61 -9.82 -7.35 -14.73
N LEU A 62 -9.89 -8.59 -15.22
CA LEU A 62 -10.62 -9.67 -14.58
C LEU A 62 -10.08 -10.07 -13.19
N ALA A 63 -8.93 -9.55 -12.79
CA ALA A 63 -8.40 -9.67 -11.43
C ALA A 63 -8.81 -8.49 -10.53
N CYS A 64 -9.31 -7.39 -11.09
CA CYS A 64 -9.81 -6.25 -10.35
C CYS A 64 -11.21 -6.53 -9.80
N HIS A 65 -11.52 -6.08 -8.60
CA HIS A 65 -12.89 -6.17 -8.06
C HIS A 65 -13.92 -5.41 -8.92
N ALA A 66 -13.47 -4.39 -9.67
CA ALA A 66 -14.32 -3.62 -10.55
C ALA A 66 -14.83 -4.40 -11.79
N HIS A 67 -14.29 -5.58 -12.10
CA HIS A 67 -14.75 -6.38 -13.25
C HIS A 67 -16.22 -6.77 -13.16
N VAL A 68 -16.84 -6.74 -11.99
CA VAL A 68 -18.28 -6.96 -11.79
C VAL A 68 -19.11 -5.68 -11.93
N GLY A 69 -18.48 -4.55 -12.32
CA GLY A 69 -19.10 -3.24 -12.42
C GLY A 69 -19.27 -2.54 -11.07
N TYR A 70 -20.08 -1.46 -11.09
CA TYR A 70 -20.39 -0.64 -9.92
C TYR A 70 -21.36 -1.35 -8.97
N THR A 71 -20.92 -1.59 -7.74
CA THR A 71 -21.70 -2.22 -6.66
C THR A 71 -21.48 -1.48 -5.35
N PRO A 72 -22.26 -1.72 -4.28
CA PRO A 72 -21.98 -1.16 -2.95
C PRO A 72 -20.57 -1.44 -2.44
N ARG A 73 -19.96 -2.57 -2.85
CA ARG A 73 -18.59 -2.92 -2.48
C ARG A 73 -17.54 -2.18 -3.32
N THR A 74 -17.77 -2.08 -4.62
CA THR A 74 -16.80 -1.53 -5.58
C THR A 74 -16.90 -0.02 -5.77
N ARG A 75 -17.98 0.62 -5.28
CA ARG A 75 -18.22 2.05 -5.45
C ARG A 75 -17.03 2.95 -5.08
N VAL A 76 -16.24 2.54 -4.08
CA VAL A 76 -15.06 3.28 -3.63
C VAL A 76 -14.00 3.37 -4.73
N LEU A 77 -13.88 2.34 -5.57
CA LEU A 77 -12.93 2.29 -6.67
C LEU A 77 -13.22 3.34 -7.75
N TYR A 78 -14.49 3.75 -7.89
CA TYR A 78 -14.95 4.78 -8.84
C TYR A 78 -14.92 6.20 -8.25
N GLY A 79 -14.59 6.32 -6.96
CA GLY A 79 -14.53 7.60 -6.26
C GLY A 79 -13.25 8.38 -6.57
N PRO A 80 -13.06 9.52 -5.87
CA PRO A 80 -11.87 10.33 -6.05
C PRO A 80 -10.58 9.57 -5.73
N PRO A 81 -9.49 9.79 -6.48
CA PRO A 81 -8.19 9.19 -6.18
C PRO A 81 -7.67 9.62 -4.81
N GLY A 82 -6.79 8.82 -4.21
CA GLY A 82 -6.25 9.08 -2.87
C GLY A 82 -7.20 8.72 -1.73
N HIS A 83 -8.23 7.89 -1.98
CA HIS A 83 -9.04 7.29 -0.93
C HIS A 83 -8.60 5.86 -0.63
N ALA A 84 -8.76 5.43 0.60
CA ALA A 84 -8.49 4.05 0.98
C ALA A 84 -9.66 3.14 0.58
N TYR A 85 -9.36 2.03 -0.07
CA TYR A 85 -10.29 0.92 -0.28
C TYR A 85 -9.86 -0.24 0.61
N VAL A 86 -10.61 -0.48 1.69
CA VAL A 86 -10.30 -1.55 2.65
C VAL A 86 -11.41 -2.59 2.63
N TYR A 87 -11.05 -3.83 2.31
CA TYR A 87 -12.01 -4.93 2.24
C TYR A 87 -11.58 -6.16 3.04
N PHE A 88 -12.55 -6.95 3.47
CA PHE A 88 -12.33 -8.20 4.20
C PHE A 88 -12.32 -9.39 3.26
N THR A 89 -11.36 -10.30 3.44
CA THR A 89 -11.22 -11.49 2.59
C THR A 89 -10.77 -12.71 3.39
N TYR A 90 -10.98 -13.90 2.81
CA TYR A 90 -10.63 -15.20 3.41
C TYR A 90 -11.18 -15.43 4.83
N GLY A 91 -12.21 -14.68 5.24
CA GLY A 91 -12.81 -14.81 6.57
C GLY A 91 -11.98 -14.26 7.74
N ASN A 92 -10.77 -13.72 7.51
CA ASN A 92 -9.88 -13.33 8.60
C ASN A 92 -8.92 -12.17 8.31
N TYR A 93 -8.88 -11.62 7.08
CA TYR A 93 -7.92 -10.57 6.73
C TYR A 93 -8.57 -9.33 6.10
N TRP A 94 -8.12 -8.16 6.54
CA TRP A 94 -8.35 -6.90 5.86
C TRP A 94 -7.24 -6.66 4.85
N MET A 95 -7.58 -5.98 3.74
CA MET A 95 -6.67 -5.64 2.66
C MET A 95 -6.76 -4.14 2.38
N LEU A 96 -5.63 -3.44 2.44
CA LEU A 96 -5.53 -2.00 2.19
C LEU A 96 -5.14 -1.73 0.74
N ASN A 97 -5.97 -0.93 0.07
CA ASN A 97 -5.67 -0.39 -1.26
C ASN A 97 -5.83 1.13 -1.27
N PHE A 98 -5.17 1.77 -2.23
CA PHE A 98 -5.33 3.20 -2.52
C PHE A 98 -5.99 3.35 -3.89
N VAL A 99 -7.08 4.12 -3.96
CA VAL A 99 -7.76 4.44 -5.21
C VAL A 99 -6.88 5.36 -6.05
N ALA A 100 -6.76 5.08 -7.34
CA ALA A 100 -5.99 5.85 -8.31
C ALA A 100 -6.82 6.12 -9.57
N GLU A 101 -6.26 6.85 -10.53
CA GLU A 101 -6.91 7.32 -11.77
C GLU A 101 -7.98 8.39 -11.49
N PRO A 102 -8.46 9.12 -12.49
CA PRO A 102 -9.53 10.09 -12.33
C PRO A 102 -10.83 9.48 -11.80
N GLU A 103 -11.57 10.26 -11.01
CA GLU A 103 -12.90 9.87 -10.54
C GLU A 103 -13.79 9.36 -11.68
N GLY A 104 -14.48 8.25 -11.44
CA GLY A 104 -15.29 7.54 -12.43
C GLY A 104 -14.56 6.39 -13.13
N PHE A 105 -13.23 6.35 -13.10
CA PHE A 105 -12.46 5.22 -13.61
C PHE A 105 -12.02 4.29 -12.44
N PRO A 106 -12.50 3.05 -12.37
CA PRO A 106 -12.26 2.20 -11.19
C PRO A 106 -10.85 1.60 -11.20
N ALA A 107 -10.04 1.99 -10.23
CA ALA A 107 -8.70 1.46 -10.10
C ALA A 107 -8.17 1.57 -8.66
N ALA A 108 -7.28 0.67 -8.30
CA ALA A 108 -6.64 0.70 -6.98
C ALA A 108 -5.27 0.04 -6.97
N ILE A 109 -4.46 0.41 -5.98
CA ILE A 109 -3.17 -0.19 -5.69
C ILE A 109 -3.25 -0.93 -4.37
N LEU A 110 -3.07 -2.25 -4.38
CA LEU A 110 -2.95 -3.07 -3.17
C LEU A 110 -1.56 -2.90 -2.57
N ILE A 111 -1.50 -2.52 -1.30
CA ILE A 111 -0.25 -2.46 -0.54
C ILE A 111 0.05 -3.85 0.03
N ARG A 112 1.14 -4.47 -0.44
CA ARG A 112 1.46 -5.87 -0.14
C ARG A 112 2.56 -6.05 0.89
N GLY A 113 3.51 -5.12 0.91
CA GLY A 113 4.65 -5.18 1.82
C GLY A 113 5.06 -3.79 2.28
N ILE A 114 5.34 -3.64 3.56
CA ILE A 114 6.01 -2.47 4.11
C ILE A 114 7.16 -2.90 5.01
N MET A 115 8.17 -2.06 5.13
CA MET A 115 9.24 -2.19 6.09
C MET A 115 8.93 -1.30 7.31
N PRO A 116 8.66 -1.84 8.50
CA PRO A 116 8.30 -1.06 9.68
C PRO A 116 9.41 -0.11 10.13
N THR A 117 9.09 1.16 10.35
CA THR A 117 10.05 2.21 10.78
C THR A 117 9.67 2.89 12.09
N GLU A 118 8.37 3.00 12.39
CA GLU A 118 7.85 3.68 13.58
C GLU A 118 6.71 2.84 14.21
N GLY A 119 6.51 2.98 15.52
CA GLY A 119 5.49 2.20 16.25
C GLY A 119 5.82 0.71 16.40
N ILE A 120 7.11 0.38 16.44
CA ILE A 120 7.64 -0.99 16.43
C ILE A 120 7.08 -1.83 17.57
N GLU A 121 7.00 -1.29 18.79
CA GLU A 121 6.50 -2.00 19.97
C GLU A 121 5.02 -2.38 19.83
N ARG A 122 4.20 -1.47 19.28
CA ARG A 122 2.79 -1.77 19.01
C ARG A 122 2.61 -2.84 17.95
N MET A 123 3.38 -2.77 16.87
CA MET A 123 3.36 -3.80 15.83
C MET A 123 3.81 -5.16 16.39
N ALA A 124 4.86 -5.19 17.22
CA ALA A 124 5.33 -6.39 17.90
C ALA A 124 4.22 -7.02 18.78
N GLY A 125 3.51 -6.19 19.55
CA GLY A 125 2.41 -6.63 20.40
C GLY A 125 1.26 -7.28 19.62
N ARG A 126 1.04 -6.87 18.36
CA ARG A 126 0.03 -7.46 17.46
C ARG A 126 0.52 -8.68 16.67
N ARG A 127 1.82 -8.92 16.69
CA ARG A 127 2.48 -10.03 15.97
C ARG A 127 3.34 -10.87 16.92
N PRO A 128 2.80 -11.34 18.07
CA PRO A 128 3.56 -12.07 19.09
C PRO A 128 4.15 -13.37 18.51
N GLY A 129 5.40 -13.64 18.80
CA GLY A 129 6.11 -14.85 18.36
C GLY A 129 6.52 -14.86 16.89
N VAL A 130 6.24 -13.79 16.14
CA VAL A 130 6.61 -13.66 14.72
C VAL A 130 7.89 -12.84 14.60
N ALA A 131 8.88 -13.27 13.82
CA ALA A 131 10.08 -12.49 13.54
C ALA A 131 9.71 -11.18 12.84
N ARG A 132 10.40 -10.06 13.16
CA ARG A 132 10.09 -8.70 12.68
C ARG A 132 9.96 -8.62 11.16
N LYS A 133 10.84 -9.30 10.41
CA LYS A 133 10.82 -9.35 8.94
C LYS A 133 9.51 -9.93 8.36
N HIS A 134 8.71 -10.62 9.16
CA HIS A 134 7.45 -11.24 8.77
C HIS A 134 6.21 -10.53 9.32
N TRP A 135 6.37 -9.36 9.96
CA TRP A 135 5.22 -8.64 10.52
C TRP A 135 4.33 -8.03 9.44
N THR A 136 4.93 -7.61 8.33
CA THR A 136 4.29 -6.78 7.29
C THR A 136 4.66 -7.21 5.87
N ASP A 137 5.13 -8.43 5.65
CA ASP A 137 5.48 -9.04 4.37
C ASP A 137 4.26 -9.69 3.68
N GLY A 138 3.09 -9.12 3.85
CA GLY A 138 1.83 -9.53 3.23
C GLY A 138 0.70 -8.56 3.56
N PRO A 139 -0.30 -8.39 2.65
CA PRO A 139 -1.31 -7.34 2.77
C PRO A 139 -2.16 -7.47 4.04
N GLY A 140 -2.59 -8.67 4.40
CA GLY A 140 -3.32 -8.92 5.65
C GLY A 140 -2.46 -8.67 6.89
N LYS A 141 -1.16 -8.97 6.81
CA LYS A 141 -0.21 -8.74 7.91
C LYS A 141 -0.01 -7.24 8.16
N ILE A 142 0.04 -6.42 7.11
CA ILE A 142 0.08 -4.95 7.22
C ILE A 142 -1.13 -4.44 7.99
N CYS A 143 -2.32 -4.88 7.63
CA CYS A 143 -3.55 -4.45 8.29
C CYS A 143 -3.57 -4.85 9.77
N ILE A 144 -3.07 -6.05 10.13
CA ILE A 144 -2.92 -6.46 11.53
C ILE A 144 -1.92 -5.55 12.25
N ALA A 145 -0.73 -5.37 11.69
CA ALA A 145 0.35 -4.60 12.32
C ALA A 145 -0.03 -3.13 12.56
N LEU A 146 -0.72 -2.50 11.59
CA LEU A 146 -1.14 -1.10 11.64
C LEU A 146 -2.57 -0.89 12.18
N ALA A 147 -3.26 -1.95 12.66
CA ALA A 147 -4.66 -1.91 13.08
C ALA A 147 -5.60 -1.27 12.05
N ILE A 148 -5.44 -1.64 10.78
CA ILE A 148 -6.30 -1.19 9.69
C ILE A 148 -7.44 -2.19 9.53
N ASN A 149 -8.67 -1.68 9.49
CA ASN A 149 -9.88 -2.49 9.37
C ASN A 149 -10.97 -1.71 8.60
N LYS A 150 -12.23 -2.10 8.73
CA LYS A 150 -13.36 -1.45 8.06
C LYS A 150 -13.46 0.06 8.34
N ALA A 151 -13.00 0.52 9.50
CA ALA A 151 -13.09 1.94 9.86
C ALA A 151 -12.25 2.86 8.95
N GLN A 152 -11.21 2.32 8.29
CA GLN A 152 -10.39 3.07 7.35
C GLN A 152 -10.89 2.96 5.90
N ASN A 153 -11.95 2.16 5.63
CA ASN A 153 -12.52 2.13 4.28
C ASN A 153 -13.10 3.50 3.93
N GLU A 154 -12.85 3.99 2.73
CA GLU A 154 -13.24 5.31 2.23
C GLU A 154 -12.52 6.51 2.89
N ALA A 155 -11.53 6.28 3.77
CA ALA A 155 -10.76 7.36 4.35
C ALA A 155 -10.02 8.16 3.25
N ASP A 156 -10.11 9.48 3.32
CA ASP A 156 -9.35 10.39 2.44
C ASP A 156 -7.92 10.49 2.95
N LEU A 157 -6.97 9.89 2.21
CA LEU A 157 -5.54 9.89 2.56
C LEU A 157 -4.90 11.27 2.41
N CYS A 158 -5.55 12.19 1.70
CA CYS A 158 -5.04 13.53 1.39
C CYS A 158 -5.61 14.61 2.33
N ALA A 159 -6.56 14.26 3.18
CA ALA A 159 -7.12 15.20 4.16
C ALA A 159 -6.06 15.63 5.18
N SER A 160 -6.11 16.90 5.60
CA SER A 160 -5.12 17.47 6.55
C SER A 160 -5.15 16.79 7.92
N ASP A 161 -6.30 16.29 8.33
CA ASP A 161 -6.56 15.57 9.58
C ASP A 161 -6.57 14.04 9.43
N ALA A 162 -6.19 13.52 8.24
CA ALA A 162 -6.16 12.09 7.99
C ALA A 162 -5.29 11.34 9.01
N GLU A 163 -5.84 10.27 9.57
CA GLU A 163 -5.10 9.34 10.44
C GLU A 163 -4.45 8.19 9.67
N LEU A 164 -4.75 8.04 8.38
CA LEU A 164 -4.11 7.12 7.44
C LEU A 164 -3.70 7.93 6.22
N PHE A 165 -2.42 7.95 5.89
CA PHE A 165 -1.88 8.72 4.78
C PHE A 165 -0.53 8.17 4.32
N VAL A 166 -0.03 8.71 3.21
CA VAL A 166 1.30 8.39 2.70
C VAL A 166 2.15 9.67 2.67
N GLU A 167 3.38 9.56 3.12
CA GLU A 167 4.37 10.61 3.05
C GLU A 167 5.38 10.36 1.94
N GLU A 168 6.00 11.45 1.48
CA GLU A 168 7.15 11.38 0.61
C GLU A 168 8.24 10.51 1.22
N GLY A 169 9.04 9.89 0.36
CA GLY A 169 10.13 9.03 0.72
C GLY A 169 11.17 8.97 -0.39
N GLU A 170 12.10 8.06 -0.28
CA GLU A 170 13.17 7.89 -1.24
C GLU A 170 12.63 7.28 -2.55
N ALA A 171 13.05 7.84 -3.70
CA ALA A 171 12.77 7.24 -4.99
C ALA A 171 13.65 6.00 -5.18
N ILE A 172 13.03 4.86 -5.46
CA ILE A 172 13.74 3.59 -5.65
C ILE A 172 14.23 3.48 -7.09
N PRO A 173 15.55 3.33 -7.31
CA PRO A 173 16.12 3.13 -8.65
C PRO A 173 15.51 1.90 -9.35
N ASP A 174 15.34 1.95 -10.67
CA ASP A 174 14.70 0.88 -11.44
C ASP A 174 15.43 -0.46 -11.31
N GLN A 175 16.76 -0.46 -11.23
CA GLN A 175 17.56 -1.67 -11.02
C GLN A 175 17.27 -2.37 -9.67
N CYS A 176 16.69 -1.64 -8.70
CA CYS A 176 16.29 -2.17 -7.40
C CYS A 176 14.82 -2.63 -7.36
N VAL A 177 14.10 -2.57 -8.50
CA VAL A 177 12.70 -2.99 -8.57
C VAL A 177 12.54 -4.20 -9.45
N THR A 178 11.92 -5.24 -8.92
CA THR A 178 11.48 -6.41 -9.67
C THR A 178 10.01 -6.27 -10.00
N THR A 179 9.65 -6.50 -11.26
CA THR A 179 8.25 -6.59 -11.72
C THR A 179 7.87 -8.05 -11.97
N GLY A 180 6.60 -8.37 -11.81
CA GLY A 180 6.09 -9.72 -12.07
C GLY A 180 4.59 -9.83 -11.97
N PRO A 181 4.03 -11.03 -12.13
CA PRO A 181 2.62 -11.29 -11.95
C PRO A 181 2.14 -10.94 -10.54
N ARG A 182 0.88 -10.51 -10.44
CA ARG A 182 0.18 -10.32 -9.17
C ARG A 182 -0.04 -11.64 -8.44
N VAL A 183 -0.09 -11.61 -7.12
CA VAL A 183 -0.18 -12.83 -6.29
C VAL A 183 -1.62 -13.28 -6.11
N GLY A 184 -1.85 -14.59 -6.12
CA GLY A 184 -3.15 -15.18 -5.80
C GLY A 184 -4.12 -15.27 -6.98
N LEU A 185 -3.68 -15.01 -8.20
CA LEU A 185 -4.51 -14.99 -9.41
C LEU A 185 -4.54 -16.32 -10.17
N ASN A 186 -4.48 -17.46 -9.46
CA ASN A 186 -4.37 -18.79 -10.10
C ASN A 186 -5.50 -19.10 -11.08
N ASN A 187 -6.71 -18.62 -10.81
CA ASN A 187 -7.92 -18.87 -11.61
C ASN A 187 -8.27 -17.69 -12.56
N THR A 188 -7.44 -16.66 -12.63
CA THR A 188 -7.65 -15.53 -13.52
C THR A 188 -7.15 -15.88 -14.92
N PRO A 189 -7.90 -15.58 -16.00
CA PRO A 189 -7.45 -15.84 -17.37
C PRO A 189 -6.35 -14.88 -17.81
N GLU A 190 -5.63 -15.27 -18.87
CA GLU A 190 -4.67 -14.39 -19.54
C GLU A 190 -5.42 -13.23 -20.24
N PRO A 191 -4.80 -12.07 -20.40
CA PRO A 191 -3.44 -11.71 -19.96
C PRO A 191 -3.34 -11.32 -18.48
N TRP A 192 -4.46 -11.22 -17.78
CA TRP A 192 -4.55 -10.65 -16.42
C TRP A 192 -3.77 -11.44 -15.38
N LYS A 193 -3.63 -12.74 -15.57
CA LYS A 193 -2.85 -13.62 -14.69
C LYS A 193 -1.35 -13.31 -14.74
N SER A 194 -0.81 -13.10 -15.95
CA SER A 194 0.64 -12.99 -16.18
C SER A 194 1.12 -11.55 -16.33
N ILE A 195 0.23 -10.57 -16.46
CA ILE A 195 0.61 -9.16 -16.62
C ILE A 195 1.49 -8.70 -15.45
N PRO A 196 2.65 -8.03 -15.69
CA PRO A 196 3.63 -7.73 -14.66
C PRO A 196 3.28 -6.46 -13.85
N TRP A 197 2.11 -6.44 -13.23
CA TRP A 197 1.59 -5.30 -12.46
C TRP A 197 1.83 -5.42 -10.95
N ARG A 198 2.79 -6.24 -10.56
CA ARG A 198 3.34 -6.31 -9.21
C ARG A 198 4.75 -5.75 -9.20
N PHE A 199 5.04 -4.86 -8.25
CA PHE A 199 6.31 -4.19 -8.06
C PHE A 199 6.85 -4.53 -6.68
N LEU A 200 8.11 -4.98 -6.63
CA LEU A 200 8.82 -5.33 -5.41
C LEU A 200 10.17 -4.62 -5.39
N ALA A 201 10.39 -3.77 -4.39
CA ALA A 201 11.68 -3.15 -4.16
C ALA A 201 12.59 -4.07 -3.35
N ARG A 202 13.82 -4.22 -3.84
CA ARG A 202 14.95 -4.80 -3.11
C ARG A 202 16.03 -3.73 -3.06
N TYR A 203 16.18 -3.09 -1.92
CA TYR A 203 17.05 -1.94 -1.76
C TYR A 203 17.97 -2.16 -0.56
N GLU A 204 19.25 -2.45 -0.83
CA GLU A 204 20.26 -2.82 0.17
C GLU A 204 20.32 -1.91 1.39
N PRO A 205 20.20 -0.55 1.27
CA PRO A 205 20.19 0.31 2.44
C PRO A 205 19.12 -0.03 3.48
N TRP A 206 18.07 -0.75 3.10
CA TRP A 206 17.00 -1.18 4.01
C TRP A 206 17.25 -2.55 4.64
N GLU A 207 18.04 -3.42 3.99
CA GLU A 207 18.33 -4.78 4.49
C GLU A 207 19.06 -4.74 5.84
N SER A 208 19.85 -3.68 6.10
CA SER A 208 20.55 -3.47 7.38
C SER A 208 19.63 -3.07 8.54
N LEU A 209 18.31 -2.88 8.30
CA LEU A 209 17.32 -2.45 9.30
C LEU A 209 16.59 -3.61 9.97
N PHE A 210 16.87 -4.83 9.56
CA PHE A 210 16.34 -6.08 10.10
C PHE A 210 17.46 -6.95 10.76
#